data_31452e544991fcde841d7446e361aac0
#
_entry.id   31452e544991fcde841d7446e361aac0
#
_cell.length_a   1.000
_cell.length_b   1.000
_cell.length_c   1.000
_cell.angle_alpha   90.00
_cell.angle_beta   90.00
_cell.angle_gamma   90.00
#
_symmetry.space_group_name_H-M   'P 1'
#
loop_
_entity.id
_entity.type
_entity.pdbx_description
1 polymer ?
#
loop_
_entity_poly.entity_id
_entity_poly.type
_entity_poly.pdbx_seq_one_letter_code
_entity_poly.pdbx_strand_id
1 'polypeptide(L)'
;EGASEGVGLGHEFLRHIERTRVIIHIVDAASTEGRDPIDDIYKINKELEAYNPEIAARPQVIAANKIDCIYTEDGEESPIDKLKAEFEPKGIQVYPISAVSGQGVRELLFHVKELLDSCPQEPVVFEQEFFPEDMFVRENLPYTVEKSTEEENTYVVEGPRIEKMLGYTNLESEKGFAFFLSLIHISEPTR
;
A
#
# COMPACT_ATOMS: atom_id res chain seq x y z
N GLU A 1 3.94 5.92 -13.06
CA GLU A 1 3.19 6.19 -14.31
C GLU A 1 2.24 5.01 -14.59
N GLY A 2 0.97 5.27 -14.90
CA GLY A 2 0.00 4.25 -15.25
C GLY A 2 -0.67 3.52 -14.10
N ALA A 3 -0.56 4.00 -12.87
CA ALA A 3 -1.19 3.38 -11.70
C ALA A 3 -2.73 3.36 -11.79
N SER A 4 -3.32 4.37 -12.44
CA SER A 4 -4.76 4.49 -12.67
C SER A 4 -5.28 3.57 -13.79
N GLU A 5 -4.41 3.07 -14.66
CA GLU A 5 -4.78 2.21 -15.80
C GLU A 5 -4.77 0.72 -15.48
N GLY A 6 -4.57 0.35 -14.21
CA GLY A 6 -4.67 -1.04 -13.75
C GLY A 6 -3.49 -1.94 -14.11
N VAL A 7 -2.36 -1.37 -14.49
CA VAL A 7 -1.15 -2.11 -14.82
C VAL A 7 -0.31 -2.36 -13.55
N GLY A 8 -0.46 -3.53 -12.94
CA GLY A 8 0.41 -4.01 -11.88
C GLY A 8 0.12 -3.44 -10.47
N LEU A 9 1.18 -3.26 -9.67
CA LEU A 9 1.13 -2.79 -8.27
C LEU A 9 0.45 -1.43 -8.05
N GLY A 10 0.26 -0.63 -9.09
CA GLY A 10 -0.36 0.69 -9.01
C GLY A 10 -1.80 0.68 -8.50
N HIS A 11 -2.64 -0.22 -8.98
CA HIS A 11 -4.05 -0.27 -8.58
C HIS A 11 -4.22 -0.75 -7.14
N GLU A 12 -3.40 -1.69 -6.70
CA GLU A 12 -3.40 -2.16 -5.31
C GLU A 12 -2.88 -1.08 -4.35
N PHE A 13 -1.87 -0.31 -4.76
CA PHE A 13 -1.37 0.84 -4.01
C PHE A 13 -2.45 1.93 -3.85
N LEU A 14 -3.22 2.23 -4.89
CA LEU A 14 -4.29 3.22 -4.84
C LEU A 14 -5.40 2.83 -3.86
N ARG A 15 -5.73 1.54 -3.71
CA ARG A 15 -6.64 1.05 -2.66
C ARG A 15 -6.15 1.39 -1.24
N HIS A 16 -4.85 1.37 -0.99
CA HIS A 16 -4.32 1.78 0.32
C HIS A 16 -4.49 3.28 0.55
N ILE A 17 -4.37 4.09 -0.51
CA ILE A 17 -4.58 5.54 -0.43
C ILE A 17 -6.04 5.87 -0.11
N GLU A 18 -7.03 5.08 -0.54
CA GLU A 18 -8.44 5.27 -0.22
C GLU A 18 -8.71 5.35 1.29
N ARG A 19 -7.88 4.71 2.10
CA ARG A 19 -8.01 4.68 3.56
C ARG A 19 -7.34 5.86 4.26
N THR A 20 -6.60 6.70 3.53
CA THR A 20 -5.92 7.86 4.10
C THR A 20 -6.87 9.05 4.19
N ARG A 21 -6.63 9.98 5.10
CA ARG A 21 -7.37 11.23 5.24
C ARG A 21 -6.57 12.44 4.79
N VAL A 22 -5.25 12.32 4.79
CA VAL A 22 -4.27 13.34 4.40
C VAL A 22 -3.24 12.70 3.49
N ILE A 23 -2.79 13.43 2.49
CA ILE A 23 -1.76 12.98 1.54
C ILE A 23 -0.48 13.78 1.80
N ILE A 24 0.64 13.07 1.89
CA ILE A 24 1.98 13.67 1.97
C ILE A 24 2.71 13.35 0.67
N HIS A 25 3.01 14.38 -0.12
CA HIS A 25 3.90 14.26 -1.28
C HIS A 25 5.34 14.36 -0.82
N ILE A 26 6.11 13.30 -0.91
CA ILE A 26 7.54 13.32 -0.63
C ILE A 26 8.28 13.44 -1.96
N VAL A 27 8.94 14.58 -2.17
CA VAL A 27 9.63 14.87 -3.44
C VAL A 27 11.12 15.15 -3.21
N ASP A 28 11.94 14.83 -4.21
CA ASP A 28 13.36 15.16 -4.22
C ASP A 28 13.56 16.64 -4.60
N ALA A 29 13.65 17.49 -3.59
CA ALA A 29 13.82 18.93 -3.80
C ALA A 29 15.20 19.32 -4.36
N ALA A 30 16.19 18.45 -4.23
CA ALA A 30 17.53 18.66 -4.78
C ALA A 30 17.64 18.21 -6.25
N SER A 31 16.56 17.62 -6.82
CA SER A 31 16.53 17.10 -8.20
C SER A 31 17.72 16.17 -8.52
N THR A 32 18.15 15.35 -7.56
CA THR A 32 19.34 14.50 -7.70
C THR A 32 19.24 13.50 -8.84
N GLU A 33 18.01 13.17 -9.27
CA GLU A 33 17.72 12.30 -10.40
C GLU A 33 17.39 13.07 -11.70
N GLY A 34 17.55 14.41 -11.70
CA GLY A 34 17.27 15.26 -12.85
C GLY A 34 15.77 15.45 -13.16
N ARG A 35 14.88 15.13 -12.19
CA ARG A 35 13.44 15.34 -12.30
C ARG A 35 13.05 16.67 -11.67
N ASP A 36 12.04 17.32 -12.24
CA ASP A 36 11.43 18.50 -11.63
C ASP A 36 10.40 18.06 -10.57
N PRO A 37 10.59 18.42 -9.30
CA PRO A 37 9.67 18.06 -8.23
C PRO A 37 8.27 18.65 -8.39
N ILE A 38 8.14 19.81 -9.04
CA ILE A 38 6.85 20.45 -9.34
C ILE A 38 6.08 19.59 -10.34
N ASP A 39 6.73 19.21 -11.43
CA ASP A 39 6.13 18.34 -12.45
C ASP A 39 5.71 16.98 -11.88
N ASP A 40 6.52 16.40 -11.01
CA ASP A 40 6.22 15.11 -10.39
C ASP A 40 4.96 15.18 -9.50
N ILE A 41 4.79 16.27 -8.72
CA ILE A 41 3.56 16.48 -7.92
C ILE A 41 2.34 16.59 -8.83
N TYR A 42 2.42 17.37 -9.91
CA TYR A 42 1.29 17.51 -10.84
C TYR A 42 0.92 16.19 -11.52
N LYS A 43 1.90 15.37 -11.90
CA LYS A 43 1.65 14.05 -12.48
C LYS A 43 0.94 13.14 -11.50
N ILE A 44 1.41 13.10 -10.25
CA ILE A 44 0.78 12.29 -9.19
C ILE A 44 -0.65 12.77 -8.93
N ASN A 45 -0.88 14.09 -8.81
CA ASN A 45 -2.22 14.63 -8.60
C ASN A 45 -3.17 14.31 -9.75
N LYS A 46 -2.69 14.36 -10.99
CA LYS A 46 -3.47 13.97 -12.16
C LYS A 46 -3.83 12.47 -12.14
N GLU A 47 -2.92 11.61 -11.71
CA GLU A 47 -3.20 10.18 -11.55
C GLU A 47 -4.21 9.91 -10.43
N LEU A 48 -4.10 10.61 -9.30
CA LEU A 48 -5.07 10.53 -8.20
C LEU A 48 -6.46 11.00 -8.63
N GLU A 49 -6.54 12.12 -9.38
CA GLU A 49 -7.79 12.66 -9.89
C GLU A 49 -8.46 11.70 -10.90
N ALA A 50 -7.66 11.10 -11.78
CA ALA A 50 -8.14 10.10 -12.74
C ALA A 50 -8.64 8.83 -12.07
N TYR A 51 -8.05 8.44 -10.94
CA TYR A 51 -8.47 7.28 -10.16
C TYR A 51 -9.72 7.57 -9.33
N ASN A 52 -9.68 8.59 -8.48
CA ASN A 52 -10.81 9.01 -7.64
C ASN A 52 -10.67 10.49 -7.26
N PRO A 53 -11.53 11.38 -7.79
CA PRO A 53 -11.51 12.81 -7.49
C PRO A 53 -11.65 13.16 -6.00
N GLU A 54 -12.36 12.32 -5.22
CA GLU A 54 -12.52 12.53 -3.77
C GLU A 54 -11.19 12.37 -3.03
N ILE A 55 -10.33 11.48 -3.51
CA ILE A 55 -8.99 11.30 -2.95
C ILE A 55 -8.11 12.50 -3.30
N ALA A 56 -8.15 12.95 -4.55
CA ALA A 56 -7.39 14.11 -4.99
C ALA A 56 -7.78 15.40 -4.25
N ALA A 57 -9.05 15.52 -3.80
CA ALA A 57 -9.57 16.65 -3.03
C ALA A 57 -9.19 16.64 -1.54
N ARG A 58 -8.54 15.59 -1.04
CA ARG A 58 -8.12 15.49 0.37
C ARG A 58 -7.04 16.52 0.69
N PRO A 59 -6.90 16.92 1.97
CA PRO A 59 -5.80 17.77 2.41
C PRO A 59 -4.45 17.19 2.02
N GLN A 60 -3.61 18.02 1.43
CA GLN A 60 -2.28 17.65 0.94
C GLN A 60 -1.21 18.50 1.61
N VAL A 61 -0.03 17.91 1.80
CA VAL A 61 1.18 18.59 2.27
C VAL A 61 2.38 18.09 1.46
N ILE A 62 3.34 18.96 1.21
CA ILE A 62 4.56 18.61 0.48
C ILE A 62 5.72 18.52 1.45
N ALA A 63 6.40 17.37 1.46
CA ALA A 63 7.67 17.16 2.12
C ALA A 63 8.78 17.28 1.07
N ALA A 64 9.40 18.44 1.00
CA ALA A 64 10.53 18.73 0.12
C ALA A 64 11.80 18.11 0.72
N ASN A 65 12.11 16.89 0.32
CA ASN A 65 13.17 16.07 0.89
C ASN A 65 14.52 16.33 0.24
N LYS A 66 15.58 15.84 0.88
CA LYS A 66 16.99 15.95 0.47
C LYS A 66 17.54 17.39 0.53
N ILE A 67 17.07 18.21 1.51
CA ILE A 67 17.62 19.57 1.70
C ILE A 67 19.12 19.57 1.99
N ASP A 68 19.64 18.48 2.52
CA ASP A 68 21.07 18.25 2.75
C ASP A 68 21.90 18.15 1.46
N CYS A 69 21.24 17.94 0.31
CA CYS A 69 21.87 17.86 -1.00
C CYS A 69 21.64 19.12 -1.87
N ILE A 70 20.95 20.14 -1.33
CA ILE A 70 20.69 21.37 -2.08
C ILE A 70 21.91 22.29 -1.99
N TYR A 71 22.45 22.64 -3.14
CA TYR A 71 23.48 23.66 -3.32
C TYR A 71 22.87 24.76 -4.17
N THR A 72 22.72 25.96 -3.60
CA THR A 72 22.30 27.17 -4.35
C THR A 72 23.49 28.11 -4.46
N GLU A 73 23.74 28.61 -5.66
CA GLU A 73 24.69 29.71 -5.86
C GLU A 73 24.11 31.03 -5.40
N ASP A 74 25.00 31.98 -5.03
CA ASP A 74 24.56 33.30 -4.55
C ASP A 74 23.74 34.02 -5.64
N GLY A 75 22.45 34.24 -5.35
CA GLY A 75 21.51 34.91 -6.26
C GLY A 75 20.59 34.01 -7.04
N GLU A 76 20.70 32.70 -6.91
CA GLU A 76 19.72 31.76 -7.45
C GLU A 76 18.58 31.50 -6.46
N GLU A 77 17.38 31.38 -7.01
CA GLU A 77 16.19 31.02 -6.22
C GLU A 77 16.28 29.57 -5.78
N SER A 78 16.14 29.35 -4.47
CA SER A 78 16.19 27.99 -3.91
C SER A 78 15.06 27.11 -4.49
N PRO A 79 15.32 25.82 -4.79
CA PRO A 79 14.25 24.87 -5.17
C PRO A 79 13.08 24.83 -4.16
N ILE A 80 13.37 25.06 -2.89
CA ILE A 80 12.35 25.15 -1.84
C ILE A 80 11.45 26.37 -2.02
N ASP A 81 12.04 27.51 -2.38
CA ASP A 81 11.27 28.74 -2.58
C ASP A 81 10.37 28.65 -3.83
N LYS A 82 10.83 27.97 -4.87
CA LYS A 82 10.03 27.66 -6.06
C LYS A 82 8.83 26.78 -5.71
N LEU A 83 9.04 25.70 -4.92
CA LEU A 83 7.96 24.85 -4.46
C LEU A 83 6.95 25.61 -3.60
N LYS A 84 7.41 26.47 -2.69
CA LYS A 84 6.54 27.32 -1.86
C LYS A 84 5.75 28.30 -2.69
N ALA A 85 6.41 29.02 -3.61
CA ALA A 85 5.76 29.98 -4.49
C ALA A 85 4.65 29.34 -5.34
N GLU A 86 4.83 28.08 -5.74
CA GLU A 86 3.87 27.35 -6.58
C GLU A 86 2.69 26.78 -5.76
N PHE A 87 2.93 26.18 -4.59
CA PHE A 87 1.92 25.39 -3.89
C PHE A 87 1.29 26.09 -2.67
N GLU A 88 1.99 26.96 -1.95
CA GLU A 88 1.41 27.67 -0.78
C GLU A 88 0.21 28.55 -1.15
N PRO A 89 0.20 29.28 -2.32
CA PRO A 89 -0.99 30.01 -2.74
C PRO A 89 -2.21 29.13 -3.02
N LYS A 90 -1.99 27.84 -3.25
CA LYS A 90 -3.04 26.82 -3.47
C LYS A 90 -3.49 26.15 -2.16
N GLY A 91 -2.95 26.62 -1.02
CA GLY A 91 -3.27 26.08 0.32
C GLY A 91 -2.51 24.81 0.68
N ILE A 92 -1.51 24.40 -0.12
CA ILE A 92 -0.67 23.23 0.15
C ILE A 92 0.65 23.70 0.76
N GLN A 93 0.87 23.38 2.05
CA GLN A 93 2.08 23.77 2.76
C GLN A 93 3.29 22.93 2.33
N VAL A 94 4.46 23.58 2.26
CA VAL A 94 5.72 22.96 1.86
C VAL A 94 6.68 22.91 3.05
N TYR A 95 7.07 21.71 3.44
CA TYR A 95 8.02 21.47 4.53
C TYR A 95 9.36 20.98 3.97
N PRO A 96 10.43 21.77 4.11
CA PRO A 96 11.77 21.31 3.78
C PRO A 96 12.24 20.31 4.84
N ILE A 97 12.61 19.10 4.37
CA ILE A 97 13.07 18.03 5.23
C ILE A 97 14.35 17.38 4.73
N SER A 98 15.08 16.75 5.62
CA SER A 98 16.09 15.74 5.30
C SER A 98 15.72 14.45 6.04
N ALA A 99 15.28 13.44 5.30
CA ALA A 99 14.97 12.14 5.88
C ALA A 99 16.19 11.45 6.49
N VAL A 100 17.38 11.77 5.98
CA VAL A 100 18.65 11.19 6.47
C VAL A 100 19.04 11.77 7.82
N SER A 101 18.96 13.09 7.99
CA SER A 101 19.31 13.77 9.24
C SER A 101 18.16 13.90 10.23
N GLY A 102 16.92 13.73 9.76
CA GLY A 102 15.71 13.99 10.54
C GLY A 102 15.32 15.47 10.64
N GLN A 103 16.05 16.37 10.00
CA GLN A 103 15.77 17.80 10.00
C GLN A 103 14.40 18.08 9.36
N GLY A 104 13.58 18.95 9.98
CA GLY A 104 12.26 19.36 9.48
C GLY A 104 11.14 18.31 9.59
N VAL A 105 11.48 17.06 9.89
CA VAL A 105 10.48 15.95 9.96
C VAL A 105 9.49 16.16 11.09
N ARG A 106 9.94 16.70 12.22
CA ARG A 106 9.08 16.92 13.38
C ARG A 106 8.01 17.98 13.11
N GLU A 107 8.39 19.05 12.47
CA GLU A 107 7.49 20.16 12.07
C GLU A 107 6.45 19.66 11.05
N LEU A 108 6.87 18.89 10.06
CA LEU A 108 5.97 18.24 9.12
C LEU A 108 4.93 17.36 9.84
N LEU A 109 5.37 16.51 10.77
CA LEU A 109 4.48 15.60 11.51
C LEU A 109 3.48 16.36 12.41
N PHE A 110 3.88 17.47 13.02
CA PHE A 110 2.96 18.31 13.78
C PHE A 110 1.85 18.88 12.89
N HIS A 111 2.21 19.40 11.72
CA HIS A 111 1.22 19.93 10.79
C HIS A 111 0.30 18.84 10.24
N VAL A 112 0.84 17.68 9.88
CA VAL A 112 0.03 16.52 9.46
C VAL A 112 -0.95 16.10 10.54
N LYS A 113 -0.54 16.14 11.82
CA LYS A 113 -1.44 15.89 12.95
C LYS A 113 -2.57 16.92 13.01
N GLU A 114 -2.27 18.21 12.87
CA GLU A 114 -3.29 19.28 12.86
C GLU A 114 -4.28 19.07 11.69
N LEU A 115 -3.80 18.71 10.51
CA LEU A 115 -4.65 18.39 9.37
C LEU A 115 -5.55 17.18 9.67
N LEU A 116 -5.00 16.12 10.25
CA LEU A 116 -5.77 14.94 10.64
C LEU A 116 -6.82 15.23 11.69
N ASP A 117 -6.50 16.08 12.68
CA ASP A 117 -7.43 16.50 13.73
C ASP A 117 -8.57 17.37 13.17
N SER A 118 -8.32 18.12 12.09
CA SER A 118 -9.31 18.93 11.37
C SER A 118 -10.20 18.15 10.42
N CYS A 119 -9.77 16.95 9.98
CA CYS A 119 -10.55 16.11 9.10
C CYS A 119 -11.78 15.54 9.83
N PRO A 120 -12.95 15.43 9.16
CA PRO A 120 -14.11 14.74 9.72
C PRO A 120 -13.72 13.33 10.19
N GLN A 121 -14.11 12.99 11.42
CA GLN A 121 -13.91 11.65 11.97
C GLN A 121 -15.09 10.73 11.60
N GLU A 122 -15.53 10.77 10.37
CA GLU A 122 -16.48 9.78 9.92
C GLU A 122 -15.81 8.41 9.91
N PRO A 123 -16.40 7.41 10.58
CA PRO A 123 -15.88 6.06 10.48
C PRO A 123 -15.97 5.67 9.01
N VAL A 124 -14.83 5.35 8.40
CA VAL A 124 -14.83 4.76 7.05
C VAL A 124 -15.50 3.41 7.19
N VAL A 125 -16.78 3.35 6.81
CA VAL A 125 -17.54 2.10 6.74
C VAL A 125 -16.99 1.37 5.53
N PHE A 126 -16.03 0.47 5.76
CA PHE A 126 -15.62 -0.47 4.72
C PHE A 126 -16.78 -1.42 4.50
N GLU A 127 -17.33 -1.47 3.32
CA GLU A 127 -18.15 -2.59 2.93
C GLU A 127 -17.29 -3.84 3.07
N GLN A 128 -17.77 -4.77 3.85
CA GLN A 128 -17.06 -6.00 4.14
C GLN A 128 -17.11 -6.86 2.87
N GLU A 129 -16.09 -6.73 2.01
CA GLU A 129 -15.93 -7.60 0.81
C GLU A 129 -15.71 -9.08 1.20
N PHE A 130 -15.46 -9.30 2.49
CA PHE A 130 -15.17 -10.61 3.05
C PHE A 130 -16.24 -10.98 4.07
N PHE A 131 -17.10 -11.93 3.72
CA PHE A 131 -18.06 -12.50 4.64
C PHE A 131 -17.42 -13.70 5.35
N PRO A 132 -17.19 -13.63 6.68
CA PRO A 132 -16.67 -14.77 7.46
C PRO A 132 -17.56 -16.01 7.29
N GLU A 133 -18.86 -15.82 7.03
CA GLU A 133 -19.83 -16.89 6.79
C GLU A 133 -19.47 -17.72 5.56
N ASP A 134 -18.94 -17.11 4.50
CA ASP A 134 -18.48 -17.83 3.31
C ASP A 134 -17.24 -18.70 3.60
N MET A 135 -16.42 -18.33 4.57
CA MET A 135 -15.32 -19.17 5.03
C MET A 135 -15.80 -20.37 5.84
N PHE A 136 -16.77 -20.16 6.74
CA PHE A 136 -17.30 -21.26 7.56
C PHE A 136 -18.09 -22.27 6.71
N VAL A 137 -18.82 -21.80 5.71
CA VAL A 137 -19.55 -22.69 4.78
C VAL A 137 -18.57 -23.50 3.91
N ARG A 138 -17.43 -22.93 3.50
CA ARG A 138 -16.41 -23.63 2.72
C ARG A 138 -15.46 -24.47 3.57
N GLU A 139 -15.24 -24.12 4.83
CA GLU A 139 -14.39 -24.92 5.75
C GLU A 139 -15.03 -26.24 6.14
N ASN A 140 -16.36 -26.34 6.11
CA ASN A 140 -17.10 -27.53 6.44
C ASN A 140 -17.47 -28.42 5.21
N LEU A 141 -17.00 -28.03 4.00
CA LEU A 141 -17.19 -28.89 2.85
C LEU A 141 -16.40 -30.18 3.01
N PRO A 142 -17.04 -31.35 2.86
CA PRO A 142 -16.37 -32.64 2.97
C PRO A 142 -15.29 -32.75 1.89
N TYR A 143 -14.14 -33.27 2.27
CA TYR A 143 -13.14 -33.74 1.32
C TYR A 143 -13.45 -35.16 0.90
N THR A 144 -13.10 -35.53 -0.32
CA THR A 144 -13.19 -36.89 -0.82
C THR A 144 -11.82 -37.54 -0.79
N VAL A 145 -11.79 -38.83 -0.43
CA VAL A 145 -10.57 -39.63 -0.45
C VAL A 145 -10.87 -40.85 -1.33
N GLU A 146 -10.22 -40.91 -2.46
CA GLU A 146 -10.38 -42.03 -3.41
C GLU A 146 -9.04 -42.75 -3.56
N LYS A 147 -9.09 -44.10 -3.69
CA LYS A 147 -7.89 -44.85 -3.96
C LYS A 147 -7.56 -44.72 -5.45
N SER A 148 -6.33 -44.38 -5.79
CA SER A 148 -5.89 -44.29 -7.16
C SER A 148 -6.06 -45.64 -7.86
N THR A 149 -6.60 -45.58 -9.08
CA THR A 149 -6.73 -46.78 -9.96
C THR A 149 -5.46 -47.05 -10.77
N GLU A 150 -4.55 -46.06 -10.82
CA GLU A 150 -3.32 -46.13 -11.63
C GLU A 150 -2.09 -46.56 -10.83
N GLU A 151 -2.08 -46.30 -9.49
CA GLU A 151 -0.94 -46.63 -8.64
C GLU A 151 -1.35 -47.37 -7.36
N GLU A 152 -0.66 -48.47 -7.04
CA GLU A 152 -0.89 -49.22 -5.81
C GLU A 152 -0.45 -48.38 -4.58
N ASN A 153 -1.30 -48.34 -3.56
CA ASN A 153 -1.12 -47.59 -2.29
C ASN A 153 -1.11 -46.04 -2.39
N THR A 154 -1.64 -45.50 -3.48
CA THR A 154 -1.83 -44.08 -3.70
C THR A 154 -3.28 -43.68 -3.48
N TYR A 155 -3.50 -42.58 -2.77
CA TYR A 155 -4.82 -42.00 -2.51
C TYR A 155 -4.88 -40.58 -3.06
N VAL A 156 -5.97 -40.26 -3.73
CA VAL A 156 -6.27 -38.91 -4.22
C VAL A 156 -7.21 -38.25 -3.22
N VAL A 157 -6.84 -37.11 -2.72
CA VAL A 157 -7.62 -36.31 -1.77
C VAL A 157 -8.01 -35.02 -2.43
N GLU A 158 -9.30 -34.80 -2.63
CA GLU A 158 -9.82 -33.58 -3.27
C GLU A 158 -10.78 -32.87 -2.33
N GLY A 159 -10.69 -31.55 -2.31
CA GLY A 159 -11.62 -30.69 -1.57
C GLY A 159 -11.13 -29.25 -1.51
N PRO A 160 -12.06 -28.29 -1.46
CA PRO A 160 -11.74 -26.86 -1.51
C PRO A 160 -10.80 -26.41 -0.40
N ARG A 161 -10.87 -27.07 0.77
CA ARG A 161 -9.96 -26.79 1.90
C ARG A 161 -8.53 -27.25 1.61
N ILE A 162 -8.39 -28.44 1.02
CA ILE A 162 -7.08 -29.03 0.70
C ILE A 162 -6.40 -28.20 -0.40
N GLU A 163 -7.15 -27.85 -1.46
CA GLU A 163 -6.65 -27.01 -2.55
C GLU A 163 -6.20 -25.64 -2.08
N LYS A 164 -6.96 -25.02 -1.18
CA LYS A 164 -6.61 -23.73 -0.59
C LYS A 164 -5.35 -23.83 0.28
N MET A 165 -5.21 -24.88 1.07
CA MET A 165 -4.02 -25.12 1.88
C MET A 165 -2.78 -25.33 1.04
N LEU A 166 -2.89 -26.08 -0.05
CA LEU A 166 -1.83 -26.30 -1.03
C LEU A 166 -1.39 -24.98 -1.69
N GLY A 167 -2.35 -24.13 -2.06
CA GLY A 167 -2.07 -22.83 -2.68
C GLY A 167 -1.30 -21.86 -1.82
N TYR A 168 -1.38 -21.96 -0.48
CA TYR A 168 -0.65 -21.10 0.46
C TYR A 168 0.64 -21.71 1.03
N THR A 169 0.89 -23.00 0.77
CA THR A 169 2.01 -23.72 1.38
C THR A 169 3.09 -23.99 0.34
N ASN A 170 4.28 -23.46 0.57
CA ASN A 170 5.43 -23.80 -0.26
C ASN A 170 5.93 -25.22 0.12
N LEU A 171 5.50 -26.21 -0.65
CA LEU A 171 5.86 -27.62 -0.44
C LEU A 171 7.32 -27.95 -0.78
N GLU A 172 8.02 -27.07 -1.51
CA GLU A 172 9.44 -27.24 -1.82
C GLU A 172 10.33 -26.88 -0.61
N SER A 173 9.79 -26.17 0.39
CA SER A 173 10.51 -25.88 1.62
C SER A 173 10.26 -26.95 2.67
N GLU A 174 11.32 -27.41 3.35
CA GLU A 174 11.26 -28.40 4.42
C GLU A 174 10.28 -28.00 5.55
N LYS A 175 10.21 -26.70 5.88
CA LYS A 175 9.27 -26.14 6.85
C LYS A 175 7.83 -26.12 6.35
N GLY A 176 7.60 -25.78 5.09
CA GLY A 176 6.27 -25.78 4.47
C GLY A 176 5.71 -27.18 4.37
N PHE A 177 6.53 -28.14 3.96
CA PHE A 177 6.15 -29.56 3.90
C PHE A 177 5.81 -30.12 5.30
N ALA A 178 6.62 -29.84 6.33
CA ALA A 178 6.35 -30.27 7.70
C ALA A 178 5.06 -29.63 8.25
N PHE A 179 4.80 -28.36 7.94
CA PHE A 179 3.54 -27.68 8.29
C PHE A 179 2.34 -28.33 7.60
N PHE A 180 2.43 -28.62 6.33
CA PHE A 180 1.37 -29.32 5.58
C PHE A 180 1.05 -30.70 6.17
N LEU A 181 2.06 -31.49 6.49
CA LEU A 181 1.89 -32.78 7.16
C LEU A 181 1.22 -32.64 8.53
N SER A 182 1.54 -31.61 9.30
CA SER A 182 0.91 -31.38 10.61
C SER A 182 -0.58 -31.07 10.48
N LEU A 183 -1.00 -30.40 9.43
CA LEU A 183 -2.41 -30.07 9.16
C LEU A 183 -3.22 -31.31 8.71
N ILE A 184 -2.61 -32.24 8.00
CA ILE A 184 -3.26 -33.52 7.61
C ILE A 184 -3.48 -34.38 8.86
N HIS A 185 -2.53 -34.42 9.79
CA HIS A 185 -2.68 -35.19 11.03
C HIS A 185 -3.78 -34.66 11.98
N ILE A 186 -4.10 -33.37 11.93
CA ILE A 186 -5.19 -32.77 12.73
C ILE A 186 -6.58 -33.21 12.24
N SER A 187 -6.68 -33.70 11.00
CA SER A 187 -7.94 -34.08 10.37
C SER A 187 -8.26 -35.57 10.50
N GLU A 188 -7.48 -36.36 11.19
CA GLU A 188 -7.87 -37.75 11.49
C GLU A 188 -9.08 -37.76 12.47
N PRO A 189 -10.22 -38.36 12.07
CA PRO A 189 -11.34 -38.52 12.95
C PRO A 189 -10.90 -39.44 14.11
N THR A 190 -10.89 -38.93 15.33
CA THR A 190 -10.82 -39.76 16.54
C THR A 190 -11.96 -40.79 16.48
N ARG A 191 -11.59 -42.05 16.40
CA ARG A 191 -12.52 -43.19 16.52
C ARG A 191 -13.18 -43.19 17.87
#